data_1ef832cf2463d68f356654df96296d2d
#
_entry.id   1ef832cf2463d68f356654df96296d2d
#
_cell.length_a   1.000
_cell.length_b   1.000
_cell.length_c   1.000
_cell.angle_alpha   90.00
_cell.angle_beta   90.00
_cell.angle_gamma   90.00
#
_symmetry.space_group_name_H-M   'P 1'
#
loop_
_entity.id
_entity.type
_entity.pdbx_description
1 polymer ?
#
loop_
_entity_poly.entity_id
_entity_poly.type
_entity_poly.pdbx_seq_one_letter_code
_entity_poly.pdbx_strand_id
1 'polypeptide(L)'
;MKKRLKYQQFISFVIVVAMAMTVFVGCGKKQTPSEPNVKEATNGEKTTSDDKPKSNTSDSTLDLSEKVNLVMYVTGTTPDNFDKIQEKLNVIALRDLNCTVTYNFFNSSDTQQKYMLLLSSGEQVDLIYSANWLNYSSYVAKGAFLELDEIVPNASPALWDYIGEDGWNAARVDGSIYMIPCMWGEYNLFGFTYREDLRKKHNLPTPDSIENIEAYLQGIKDNEPHMIPTGENVQMNSVANLGSYFRGIEVLDMKYNWVDWRMPYGIYIDYDDPTQTYNYWESANFREDMKLMKKWADAGFWSKNALSSTEDPKDVMLAGTVASQIGTSGYGAGVEYTREARQNDPNTEMEFVTVPYCYAKEQSVAVHPTQNGVSVPITAKHPERAVALYEKLMLDEEFFNLVQYGIEGEDYTVENNTYVEIPGGYGRESSRLWSARSDELYLPSGNWQDFEPFKQKFAEFEGPNKIGGFVEETTTYQAERAALMDVVTQYLIPIQAGMVSDVDASIDEFLDKARTAGM
;
A
#
# COMPACT_ATOMS: atom_id res chain seq x y z
N MET A 1 -22.92 29.46 -31.94
CA MET A 1 -22.76 28.48 -30.87
C MET A 1 -23.80 27.34 -30.89
N LYS A 2 -25.06 27.55 -31.22
CA LYS A 2 -26.10 26.49 -31.20
C LYS A 2 -26.01 25.41 -32.31
N LYS A 3 -25.23 25.59 -33.35
CA LYS A 3 -25.06 24.60 -34.45
C LYS A 3 -23.95 23.57 -34.17
N ARG A 4 -22.97 23.86 -33.31
CA ARG A 4 -21.88 22.91 -32.96
C ARG A 4 -22.31 21.83 -31.94
N LEU A 5 -23.26 22.13 -31.04
CA LEU A 5 -23.76 21.19 -30.06
C LEU A 5 -24.59 20.05 -30.67
N LYS A 6 -25.30 20.30 -31.75
CA LYS A 6 -26.12 19.26 -32.42
C LYS A 6 -25.28 18.23 -33.19
N TYR A 7 -24.09 18.62 -33.64
CA TYR A 7 -23.19 17.71 -34.38
C TYR A 7 -22.43 16.73 -33.44
N GLN A 8 -22.12 17.16 -32.23
CA GLN A 8 -21.46 16.28 -31.24
C GLN A 8 -22.43 15.24 -30.67
N GLN A 9 -23.71 15.56 -30.50
CA GLN A 9 -24.72 14.58 -30.05
C GLN A 9 -25.06 13.54 -31.12
N PHE A 10 -24.90 13.87 -32.41
CA PHE A 10 -25.15 12.92 -33.49
C PHE A 10 -24.00 11.92 -33.70
N ILE A 11 -22.76 12.33 -33.44
CA ILE A 11 -21.58 11.44 -33.51
C ILE A 11 -21.56 10.45 -32.36
N SER A 12 -21.95 10.85 -31.15
CA SER A 12 -22.05 9.95 -29.98
C SER A 12 -23.11 8.86 -30.16
N PHE A 13 -24.19 9.13 -30.88
CA PHE A 13 -25.26 8.15 -31.10
C PHE A 13 -24.91 7.09 -32.18
N VAL A 14 -24.05 7.42 -33.12
CA VAL A 14 -23.62 6.49 -34.18
C VAL A 14 -22.57 5.52 -33.70
N ILE A 15 -21.74 5.88 -32.70
CA ILE A 15 -20.71 5.00 -32.12
C ILE A 15 -21.34 3.93 -31.22
N VAL A 16 -22.43 4.21 -30.53
CA VAL A 16 -23.12 3.24 -29.65
C VAL A 16 -23.87 2.16 -30.45
N VAL A 17 -24.33 2.46 -31.68
CA VAL A 17 -25.04 1.48 -32.51
C VAL A 17 -24.11 0.55 -33.30
N ALA A 18 -22.84 0.93 -33.49
CA ALA A 18 -21.85 0.10 -34.20
C ALA A 18 -21.23 -1.04 -33.33
N MET A 19 -21.38 -1.01 -32.00
CA MET A 19 -20.83 -2.03 -31.09
C MET A 19 -21.78 -3.19 -30.76
N ALA A 20 -22.99 -3.19 -31.32
CA ALA A 20 -24.03 -4.18 -30.97
C ALA A 20 -24.20 -5.35 -31.97
N MET A 21 -23.34 -5.49 -33.00
CA MET A 21 -23.55 -6.47 -34.07
C MET A 21 -22.35 -7.39 -34.38
N THR A 22 -21.66 -7.89 -33.38
CA THR A 22 -20.69 -9.00 -33.62
C THR A 22 -20.70 -10.02 -32.49
N VAL A 23 -21.79 -10.76 -32.36
CA VAL A 23 -21.76 -12.07 -31.69
C VAL A 23 -22.73 -12.97 -32.46
N PHE A 24 -22.20 -13.90 -33.26
CA PHE A 24 -22.71 -15.24 -33.52
C PHE A 24 -21.90 -15.92 -34.62
N VAL A 25 -21.33 -17.05 -34.32
CA VAL A 25 -21.21 -18.30 -35.06
C VAL A 25 -19.88 -19.03 -34.77
N GLY A 26 -19.99 -20.25 -34.28
CA GLY A 26 -18.88 -21.20 -34.29
C GLY A 26 -19.06 -22.40 -33.35
N CYS A 27 -19.88 -23.36 -33.72
CA CYS A 27 -19.95 -24.73 -33.14
C CYS A 27 -18.70 -25.56 -33.49
N GLY A 28 -18.24 -26.41 -32.53
CA GLY A 28 -17.52 -27.59 -32.98
C GLY A 28 -16.65 -28.36 -32.00
N LYS A 29 -17.19 -29.45 -31.50
CA LYS A 29 -16.56 -30.74 -31.14
C LYS A 29 -15.80 -30.92 -29.82
N LYS A 30 -16.42 -31.75 -28.98
CA LYS A 30 -15.87 -32.49 -27.82
C LYS A 30 -14.76 -33.47 -28.27
N GLN A 31 -13.68 -33.53 -27.51
CA GLN A 31 -12.82 -34.70 -27.38
C GLN A 31 -12.58 -35.02 -25.90
N THR A 32 -12.72 -36.32 -25.61
CA THR A 32 -12.60 -36.95 -24.29
C THR A 32 -11.13 -37.21 -23.94
N PRO A 33 -10.67 -37.02 -22.70
CA PRO A 33 -9.32 -37.41 -22.30
C PRO A 33 -9.25 -38.86 -21.85
N SER A 34 -8.16 -39.53 -22.23
CA SER A 34 -7.75 -40.86 -21.81
C SER A 34 -6.84 -40.80 -20.59
N GLU A 35 -7.06 -41.73 -19.64
CA GLU A 35 -6.30 -41.93 -18.40
C GLU A 35 -4.84 -42.34 -18.64
N PRO A 36 -3.89 -41.97 -17.73
CA PRO A 36 -2.56 -42.56 -17.72
C PRO A 36 -2.39 -43.65 -16.67
N ASN A 37 -1.70 -44.67 -17.10
CA ASN A 37 -1.33 -45.91 -16.43
C ASN A 37 -0.27 -45.68 -15.32
N VAL A 38 -0.53 -46.30 -14.16
CA VAL A 38 0.38 -46.43 -13.02
C VAL A 38 1.41 -47.53 -13.30
N LYS A 39 2.69 -47.24 -13.07
CA LYS A 39 3.72 -48.29 -12.88
C LYS A 39 4.49 -48.02 -11.58
N GLU A 40 4.45 -49.01 -10.72
CA GLU A 40 5.24 -49.19 -9.51
C GLU A 40 6.74 -49.19 -9.80
N ALA A 41 7.54 -48.65 -8.88
CA ALA A 41 8.96 -48.85 -8.81
C ALA A 41 9.42 -49.20 -7.39
N THR A 42 10.16 -50.24 -7.32
CA THR A 42 10.70 -50.97 -6.18
C THR A 42 11.90 -50.29 -5.54
N ASN A 43 12.06 -50.60 -4.22
CA ASN A 43 13.16 -50.33 -3.29
C ASN A 43 14.58 -50.63 -3.80
N GLY A 44 15.55 -49.83 -3.29
CA GLY A 44 16.98 -50.15 -3.31
C GLY A 44 17.88 -49.19 -2.54
N GLU A 45 18.20 -49.60 -1.34
CA GLU A 45 19.48 -49.49 -0.61
C GLU A 45 20.23 -48.17 -0.39
N LYS A 46 20.52 -48.04 0.90
CA LYS A 46 21.28 -47.07 1.66
C LYS A 46 22.80 -47.26 1.48
N THR A 47 23.54 -46.22 1.15
CA THR A 47 24.96 -46.12 1.46
C THR A 47 25.32 -44.73 1.99
N THR A 48 25.91 -44.70 3.17
CA THR A 48 26.50 -43.56 3.86
C THR A 48 27.85 -43.18 3.23
N SER A 49 28.07 -41.91 2.98
CA SER A 49 29.43 -41.34 2.96
C SER A 49 29.35 -39.84 3.32
N ASP A 50 30.15 -39.47 4.33
CA ASP A 50 30.44 -38.09 4.72
C ASP A 50 31.11 -37.33 3.57
N ASP A 51 30.56 -36.18 3.21
CA ASP A 51 31.31 -35.13 2.53
C ASP A 51 30.76 -33.74 2.90
N LYS A 52 31.70 -32.84 3.25
CA LYS A 52 31.47 -31.44 3.57
C LYS A 52 30.84 -30.71 2.38
N PRO A 53 29.95 -29.72 2.59
CA PRO A 53 29.40 -28.95 1.50
C PRO A 53 30.47 -28.05 0.87
N LYS A 54 30.80 -28.32 -0.38
CA LYS A 54 31.46 -27.38 -1.27
C LYS A 54 30.46 -26.31 -1.66
N SER A 55 30.83 -25.04 -1.51
CA SER A 55 30.11 -23.92 -2.07
C SER A 55 29.97 -24.11 -3.60
N ASN A 56 28.79 -24.47 -4.04
CA ASN A 56 28.44 -24.38 -5.44
C ASN A 56 28.00 -22.94 -5.72
N THR A 57 28.88 -22.15 -6.31
CA THR A 57 28.47 -21.02 -7.15
C THR A 57 27.70 -21.60 -8.32
N SER A 58 26.37 -21.57 -8.27
CA SER A 58 25.54 -21.86 -9.42
C SER A 58 25.73 -20.72 -10.42
N ASP A 59 26.41 -20.99 -11.54
CA ASP A 59 26.40 -20.09 -12.71
C ASP A 59 24.93 -19.89 -13.12
N SER A 60 24.40 -18.66 -12.94
CA SER A 60 23.10 -18.29 -13.47
C SER A 60 23.14 -18.45 -14.98
N THR A 61 22.16 -19.15 -15.56
CA THR A 61 22.07 -19.38 -17.01
C THR A 61 21.48 -18.18 -17.77
N LEU A 62 21.59 -16.97 -17.20
CA LEU A 62 21.02 -15.75 -17.76
C LEU A 62 21.72 -15.40 -19.10
N ASP A 63 20.95 -15.40 -20.18
CA ASP A 63 21.46 -14.99 -21.49
C ASP A 63 21.62 -13.46 -21.58
N LEU A 64 22.86 -13.00 -21.60
CA LEU A 64 23.25 -11.58 -21.74
C LEU A 64 23.76 -11.24 -23.14
N SER A 65 23.59 -12.11 -24.13
CA SER A 65 24.17 -11.93 -25.47
C SER A 65 23.55 -10.76 -26.25
N GLU A 66 22.28 -10.48 -26.04
CA GLU A 66 21.54 -9.39 -26.69
C GLU A 66 21.30 -8.23 -25.72
N LYS A 67 21.50 -6.99 -26.23
CA LYS A 67 21.08 -5.78 -25.50
C LYS A 67 19.58 -5.62 -25.59
N VAL A 68 18.93 -5.50 -24.42
CA VAL A 68 17.48 -5.35 -24.31
C VAL A 68 17.10 -4.05 -23.61
N ASN A 69 15.85 -3.61 -23.79
CA ASN A 69 15.26 -2.54 -22.97
C ASN A 69 14.16 -3.13 -22.10
N LEU A 70 14.26 -2.93 -20.80
CA LEU A 70 13.26 -3.32 -19.82
C LEU A 70 12.37 -2.13 -19.49
N VAL A 71 11.08 -2.36 -19.40
CA VAL A 71 10.08 -1.35 -19.03
C VAL A 71 9.55 -1.67 -17.64
N MET A 72 9.79 -0.75 -16.71
CA MET A 72 9.39 -0.89 -15.31
C MET A 72 8.41 0.21 -14.91
N TYR A 73 7.39 -0.18 -14.14
CA TYR A 73 6.41 0.74 -13.56
C TYR A 73 6.35 0.59 -12.04
N VAL A 74 6.44 1.73 -11.34
CA VAL A 74 6.33 1.80 -9.88
C VAL A 74 5.32 2.86 -9.45
N THR A 75 4.88 2.80 -8.20
CA THR A 75 4.04 3.85 -7.61
C THR A 75 4.92 4.93 -7.00
N GLY A 76 4.52 6.19 -7.12
CA GLY A 76 5.21 7.36 -6.59
C GLY A 76 5.14 8.56 -7.52
N THR A 77 5.72 9.65 -7.08
CA THR A 77 5.89 10.87 -7.88
C THR A 77 7.29 10.86 -8.49
N THR A 78 7.39 11.16 -9.80
CA THR A 78 8.69 11.29 -10.45
C THR A 78 9.49 12.42 -9.78
N PRO A 79 10.68 12.15 -9.24
CA PRO A 79 11.52 13.19 -8.65
C PRO A 79 12.07 14.16 -9.69
N ASP A 80 12.33 15.40 -9.30
CA ASP A 80 12.81 16.45 -10.21
C ASP A 80 14.15 16.10 -10.90
N ASN A 81 15.03 15.38 -10.23
CA ASN A 81 16.36 14.98 -10.73
C ASN A 81 16.38 13.59 -11.38
N PHE A 82 15.21 12.98 -11.62
CA PHE A 82 15.14 11.57 -12.02
C PHE A 82 15.87 11.26 -13.34
N ASP A 83 15.94 12.19 -14.27
CA ASP A 83 16.65 12.00 -15.55
C ASP A 83 18.13 11.59 -15.33
N LYS A 84 18.82 12.21 -14.37
CA LYS A 84 20.20 11.87 -14.02
C LYS A 84 20.31 10.47 -13.41
N ILE A 85 19.35 10.11 -12.55
CA ILE A 85 19.29 8.76 -11.94
C ILE A 85 19.06 7.72 -13.02
N GLN A 86 18.13 7.99 -13.95
CA GLN A 86 17.81 7.13 -15.09
C GLN A 86 19.03 6.90 -15.98
N GLU A 87 19.82 7.95 -16.28
CA GLU A 87 21.05 7.83 -17.04
C GLU A 87 22.08 6.95 -16.35
N LYS A 88 22.34 7.18 -15.04
CA LYS A 88 23.28 6.37 -14.26
C LYS A 88 22.81 4.92 -14.11
N LEU A 89 21.53 4.70 -13.86
CA LEU A 89 20.94 3.36 -13.80
C LEU A 89 21.17 2.61 -15.12
N ASN A 90 20.98 3.28 -16.26
CA ASN A 90 21.23 2.69 -17.57
C ASN A 90 22.71 2.34 -17.80
N VAL A 91 23.65 3.12 -17.26
CA VAL A 91 25.08 2.81 -17.35
C VAL A 91 25.41 1.52 -16.60
N ILE A 92 24.96 1.39 -15.34
CA ILE A 92 25.27 0.20 -14.53
C ILE A 92 24.47 -1.03 -15.01
N ALA A 93 23.22 -0.85 -15.42
CA ALA A 93 22.41 -1.94 -15.97
C ALA A 93 22.95 -2.46 -17.31
N LEU A 94 23.49 -1.58 -18.15
CA LEU A 94 24.17 -2.00 -19.39
C LEU A 94 25.45 -2.75 -19.10
N ARG A 95 26.24 -2.34 -18.10
CA ARG A 95 27.48 -3.00 -17.68
C ARG A 95 27.22 -4.42 -17.18
N ASP A 96 26.23 -4.58 -16.28
CA ASP A 96 26.04 -5.82 -15.51
C ASP A 96 25.04 -6.77 -16.16
N LEU A 97 24.02 -6.22 -16.82
CA LEU A 97 22.91 -7.01 -17.34
C LEU A 97 22.69 -6.86 -18.85
N ASN A 98 23.55 -6.15 -19.56
CA ASN A 98 23.38 -5.81 -20.97
C ASN A 98 21.96 -5.31 -21.30
N CYS A 99 21.42 -4.43 -20.44
CA CYS A 99 20.10 -3.86 -20.64
C CYS A 99 20.07 -2.35 -20.36
N THR A 100 19.03 -1.71 -20.86
CA THR A 100 18.59 -0.38 -20.41
C THR A 100 17.24 -0.52 -19.72
N VAL A 101 16.90 0.42 -18.86
CA VAL A 101 15.64 0.45 -18.11
C VAL A 101 14.87 1.69 -18.50
N THR A 102 13.62 1.56 -18.89
CA THR A 102 12.66 2.66 -18.94
C THR A 102 11.84 2.60 -17.66
N TYR A 103 12.11 3.52 -16.76
CA TYR A 103 11.53 3.54 -15.42
C TYR A 103 10.40 4.54 -15.38
N ASN A 104 9.18 4.11 -15.05
CA ASN A 104 7.96 4.93 -15.06
C ASN A 104 7.31 4.96 -13.69
N PHE A 105 6.60 6.05 -13.41
CA PHE A 105 5.88 6.26 -12.15
C PHE A 105 4.37 6.38 -12.37
N PHE A 106 3.61 5.80 -11.44
CA PHE A 106 2.19 6.08 -11.26
C PHE A 106 2.01 7.02 -10.07
N ASN A 107 1.35 8.15 -10.24
CA ASN A 107 0.90 8.93 -9.10
C ASN A 107 -0.10 8.14 -8.27
N SER A 108 -0.01 8.26 -6.95
CA SER A 108 -0.85 7.50 -6.00
C SER A 108 -2.35 7.62 -6.30
N SER A 109 -2.81 8.81 -6.69
CA SER A 109 -4.22 9.08 -7.05
C SER A 109 -4.71 8.33 -8.28
N ASP A 110 -3.82 8.03 -9.23
CA ASP A 110 -4.16 7.46 -10.54
C ASP A 110 -3.81 5.97 -10.64
N THR A 111 -3.08 5.44 -9.65
CA THR A 111 -2.46 4.11 -9.73
C THR A 111 -3.45 3.03 -10.12
N GLN A 112 -4.60 2.92 -9.47
CA GLN A 112 -5.55 1.84 -9.75
C GLN A 112 -6.10 1.87 -11.17
N GLN A 113 -6.44 3.07 -11.68
CA GLN A 113 -7.00 3.22 -13.02
C GLN A 113 -5.95 2.96 -14.11
N LYS A 114 -4.77 3.56 -13.98
CA LYS A 114 -3.67 3.39 -14.93
C LYS A 114 -3.12 1.98 -14.93
N TYR A 115 -3.04 1.35 -13.77
CA TYR A 115 -2.60 -0.03 -13.60
C TYR A 115 -3.46 -1.01 -14.41
N MET A 116 -4.78 -0.91 -14.28
CA MET A 116 -5.72 -1.74 -15.03
C MET A 116 -5.61 -1.51 -16.55
N LEU A 117 -5.51 -0.25 -16.97
CA LEU A 117 -5.37 0.11 -18.38
C LEU A 117 -4.07 -0.46 -18.96
N LEU A 118 -2.96 -0.32 -18.26
CA LEU A 118 -1.65 -0.80 -18.69
C LEU A 118 -1.62 -2.32 -18.84
N LEU A 119 -2.08 -3.07 -17.84
CA LEU A 119 -2.12 -4.53 -17.90
C LEU A 119 -3.04 -5.08 -19.01
N SER A 120 -4.04 -4.30 -19.45
CA SER A 120 -4.96 -4.67 -20.53
C SER A 120 -4.56 -4.14 -21.92
N SER A 121 -3.57 -3.23 -22.00
CA SER A 121 -3.20 -2.58 -23.27
C SER A 121 -2.44 -3.49 -24.24
N GLY A 122 -1.76 -4.51 -23.72
CA GLY A 122 -0.83 -5.34 -24.48
C GLY A 122 0.52 -4.67 -24.75
N GLU A 123 0.79 -3.50 -24.17
CA GLU A 123 2.11 -2.84 -24.24
C GLU A 123 3.13 -3.63 -23.42
N GLN A 124 4.40 -3.51 -23.83
CA GLN A 124 5.51 -4.16 -23.11
C GLN A 124 5.62 -3.55 -21.72
N VAL A 125 5.52 -4.42 -20.70
CA VAL A 125 5.89 -4.14 -19.33
C VAL A 125 6.64 -5.35 -18.81
N ASP A 126 7.87 -5.15 -18.32
CA ASP A 126 8.71 -6.25 -17.86
C ASP A 126 8.68 -6.40 -16.33
N LEU A 127 8.48 -5.29 -15.61
CA LEU A 127 8.26 -5.26 -14.16
C LEU A 127 7.17 -4.25 -13.82
N ILE A 128 6.27 -4.63 -12.92
CA ILE A 128 5.26 -3.72 -12.40
C ILE A 128 5.16 -3.84 -10.88
N TYR A 129 5.10 -2.70 -10.20
CA TYR A 129 4.80 -2.67 -8.77
C TYR A 129 3.50 -3.42 -8.49
N SER A 130 3.52 -4.34 -7.56
CA SER A 130 2.37 -5.15 -7.17
C SER A 130 2.19 -5.16 -5.66
N ALA A 131 0.94 -5.19 -5.22
CA ALA A 131 0.60 -5.20 -3.81
C ALA A 131 -0.76 -5.87 -3.58
N ASN A 132 -0.94 -6.50 -2.42
CA ASN A 132 -2.23 -7.07 -2.05
C ASN A 132 -3.33 -6.00 -2.05
N TRP A 133 -3.03 -4.79 -1.60
CA TRP A 133 -3.94 -3.64 -1.59
C TRP A 133 -4.20 -3.03 -3.00
N LEU A 134 -3.48 -3.46 -4.03
CA LEU A 134 -3.73 -3.15 -5.45
C LEU A 134 -4.46 -4.27 -6.20
N ASN A 135 -5.21 -5.12 -5.49
CA ASN A 135 -5.96 -6.24 -6.06
C ASN A 135 -5.08 -7.29 -6.79
N TYR A 136 -3.86 -7.54 -6.30
CA TYR A 136 -2.91 -8.50 -6.87
C TYR A 136 -3.55 -9.82 -7.27
N SER A 137 -4.23 -10.50 -6.35
CA SER A 137 -4.89 -11.78 -6.60
C SER A 137 -5.98 -11.73 -7.67
N SER A 138 -6.71 -10.63 -7.75
CA SER A 138 -7.70 -10.42 -8.83
C SER A 138 -7.04 -10.33 -10.21
N TYR A 139 -5.84 -9.74 -10.30
CA TYR A 139 -5.08 -9.71 -11.55
C TYR A 139 -4.46 -11.06 -11.87
N VAL A 140 -4.00 -11.81 -10.87
CA VAL A 140 -3.57 -13.21 -11.04
C VAL A 140 -4.71 -14.05 -11.61
N ALA A 141 -5.91 -13.99 -11.03
CA ALA A 141 -7.07 -14.73 -11.51
C ALA A 141 -7.48 -14.37 -12.96
N LYS A 142 -7.15 -13.16 -13.41
CA LYS A 142 -7.34 -12.71 -14.81
C LYS A 142 -6.19 -13.08 -15.74
N GLY A 143 -5.14 -13.76 -15.24
CA GLY A 143 -3.98 -14.16 -16.02
C GLY A 143 -3.08 -13.00 -16.46
N ALA A 144 -2.98 -11.94 -15.62
CA ALA A 144 -2.20 -10.76 -15.97
C ALA A 144 -0.68 -10.94 -15.77
N PHE A 145 -0.25 -11.92 -14.98
CA PHE A 145 1.14 -12.12 -14.59
C PHE A 145 1.66 -13.50 -14.96
N LEU A 146 2.97 -13.61 -15.16
CA LEU A 146 3.69 -14.87 -15.36
C LEU A 146 3.88 -15.59 -14.03
N GLU A 147 3.85 -16.93 -14.06
CA GLU A 147 4.29 -17.76 -12.94
C GLU A 147 5.81 -17.63 -12.78
N LEU A 148 6.26 -17.45 -11.54
CA LEU A 148 7.65 -17.14 -11.21
C LEU A 148 8.41 -18.30 -10.57
N ASP A 149 7.75 -19.42 -10.27
CA ASP A 149 8.31 -20.58 -9.58
C ASP A 149 9.59 -21.13 -10.24
N GLU A 150 9.67 -21.08 -11.57
CA GLU A 150 10.85 -21.50 -12.33
C GLU A 150 11.73 -20.31 -12.74
N ILE A 151 11.16 -19.13 -12.97
CA ILE A 151 11.89 -17.98 -13.49
C ILE A 151 12.87 -17.44 -12.44
N VAL A 152 12.39 -17.21 -11.21
CA VAL A 152 13.23 -16.58 -10.16
C VAL A 152 14.39 -17.46 -9.74
N PRO A 153 14.23 -18.75 -9.37
CA PRO A 153 15.36 -19.54 -8.91
C PRO A 153 16.41 -19.79 -10.02
N ASN A 154 16.01 -19.75 -11.30
CA ASN A 154 16.93 -19.91 -12.43
C ASN A 154 17.66 -18.62 -12.81
N ALA A 155 16.97 -17.48 -12.81
CA ALA A 155 17.53 -16.19 -13.20
C ALA A 155 18.25 -15.46 -12.06
N SER A 156 17.80 -15.66 -10.82
CA SER A 156 18.21 -14.90 -9.63
C SER A 156 18.17 -15.78 -8.38
N PRO A 157 19.06 -16.78 -8.27
CA PRO A 157 19.09 -17.68 -7.11
C PRO A 157 19.39 -16.94 -5.80
N ALA A 158 20.16 -15.86 -5.81
CA ALA A 158 20.43 -15.06 -4.62
C ALA A 158 19.15 -14.36 -4.10
N LEU A 159 18.31 -13.86 -5.00
CA LEU A 159 17.02 -13.30 -4.64
C LEU A 159 16.06 -14.37 -4.11
N TRP A 160 16.08 -15.57 -4.71
CA TRP A 160 15.30 -16.70 -4.23
C TRP A 160 15.65 -17.07 -2.80
N ASP A 161 16.95 -17.17 -2.50
CA ASP A 161 17.45 -17.49 -1.15
C ASP A 161 17.15 -16.37 -0.14
N TYR A 162 17.27 -15.10 -0.56
CA TYR A 162 17.00 -13.92 0.27
C TYR A 162 15.52 -13.85 0.72
N ILE A 163 14.59 -14.08 -0.19
CA ILE A 163 13.15 -14.06 0.10
C ILE A 163 12.77 -15.20 1.05
N GLY A 164 13.35 -16.37 0.86
CA GLY A 164 13.14 -17.54 1.70
C GLY A 164 11.75 -18.18 1.56
N GLU A 165 11.58 -19.32 2.22
CA GLU A 165 10.37 -20.14 2.09
C GLU A 165 9.09 -19.40 2.56
N ASP A 166 9.18 -18.66 3.66
CA ASP A 166 8.03 -17.94 4.24
C ASP A 166 7.54 -16.82 3.31
N GLY A 167 8.47 -16.06 2.73
CA GLY A 167 8.14 -15.01 1.76
C GLY A 167 7.48 -15.56 0.50
N TRP A 168 8.05 -16.64 -0.05
CA TRP A 168 7.47 -17.28 -1.23
C TRP A 168 6.11 -17.91 -0.96
N ASN A 169 5.92 -18.55 0.21
CA ASN A 169 4.63 -19.10 0.60
C ASN A 169 3.56 -18.01 0.76
N ALA A 170 3.95 -16.85 1.29
CA ALA A 170 3.05 -15.69 1.41
C ALA A 170 2.62 -15.12 0.04
N ALA A 171 3.46 -15.24 -0.99
CA ALA A 171 3.19 -14.72 -2.34
C ALA A 171 2.37 -15.66 -3.23
N ARG A 172 2.10 -16.91 -2.78
CA ARG A 172 1.37 -17.90 -3.60
C ARG A 172 -0.11 -17.55 -3.72
N VAL A 173 -0.60 -17.71 -4.94
CA VAL A 173 -2.03 -17.69 -5.26
C VAL A 173 -2.33 -18.99 -6.00
N ASP A 174 -3.29 -19.79 -5.51
CA ASP A 174 -3.64 -21.10 -6.05
C ASP A 174 -2.44 -22.06 -6.25
N GLY A 175 -1.42 -21.92 -5.39
CA GLY A 175 -0.23 -22.77 -5.35
C GLY A 175 0.96 -22.26 -6.16
N SER A 176 0.83 -21.25 -7.02
CA SER A 176 1.92 -20.66 -7.83
C SER A 176 2.27 -19.25 -7.37
N ILE A 177 3.51 -18.83 -7.65
CA ILE A 177 4.05 -17.52 -7.31
C ILE A 177 3.89 -16.58 -8.51
N TYR A 178 3.32 -15.39 -8.31
CA TYR A 178 3.14 -14.36 -9.34
C TYR A 178 3.71 -13.00 -8.93
N MET A 179 4.28 -12.90 -7.72
CA MET A 179 4.89 -11.70 -7.18
C MET A 179 6.20 -12.05 -6.50
N ILE A 180 7.20 -11.21 -6.66
CA ILE A 180 8.40 -11.19 -5.82
C ILE A 180 8.07 -10.24 -4.66
N PRO A 181 7.87 -10.76 -3.43
CA PRO A 181 7.49 -9.94 -2.29
C PRO A 181 8.66 -9.13 -1.77
N CYS A 182 8.37 -7.99 -1.16
CA CYS A 182 9.35 -7.20 -0.43
C CYS A 182 9.38 -7.63 1.02
N MET A 183 10.50 -8.20 1.48
CA MET A 183 10.66 -8.75 2.83
C MET A 183 10.98 -7.68 3.90
N TRP A 184 10.63 -6.43 3.64
CA TRP A 184 10.82 -5.34 4.59
C TRP A 184 9.92 -5.53 5.81
N GLY A 185 10.54 -5.64 7.00
CA GLY A 185 9.83 -5.76 8.28
C GLY A 185 9.16 -4.44 8.66
N GLU A 186 7.87 -4.35 8.49
CA GLU A 186 7.06 -3.17 8.81
C GLU A 186 5.81 -3.58 9.61
N TYR A 187 5.32 -2.68 10.45
CA TYR A 187 4.07 -2.85 11.19
C TYR A 187 3.04 -1.86 10.68
N ASN A 188 1.80 -2.31 10.50
CA ASN A 188 0.68 -1.42 10.19
C ASN A 188 0.31 -0.61 11.43
N LEU A 189 0.96 0.54 11.58
CA LEU A 189 0.72 1.47 12.67
C LEU A 189 -0.08 2.64 12.14
N PHE A 190 -1.32 2.72 12.54
CA PHE A 190 -2.13 3.91 12.35
C PHE A 190 -2.02 4.81 13.56
N GLY A 191 -2.04 6.10 13.32
CA GLY A 191 -1.87 7.05 14.41
C GLY A 191 -2.32 8.45 14.04
N PHE A 192 -1.87 9.37 14.84
CA PHE A 192 -2.18 10.77 14.77
C PHE A 192 -0.89 11.56 14.58
N THR A 193 -0.74 12.19 13.42
CA THR A 193 0.38 13.11 13.14
C THR A 193 -0.07 14.53 13.43
N TYR A 194 0.74 15.30 14.14
CA TYR A 194 0.37 16.61 14.63
C TYR A 194 1.52 17.60 14.69
N ARG A 195 1.20 18.91 14.72
CA ARG A 195 2.15 20.01 14.88
C ARG A 195 2.65 20.07 16.33
N GLU A 196 3.80 19.50 16.57
CA GLU A 196 4.45 19.47 17.89
C GLU A 196 4.92 20.86 18.33
N ASP A 197 5.40 21.68 17.40
CA ASP A 197 5.77 23.07 17.67
C ASP A 197 4.57 23.88 18.20
N LEU A 198 3.38 23.69 17.63
CA LEU A 198 2.15 24.35 18.11
C LEU A 198 1.68 23.78 19.45
N ARG A 199 1.81 22.45 19.64
CA ARG A 199 1.54 21.83 20.94
C ARG A 199 2.38 22.46 22.04
N LYS A 200 3.69 22.58 21.82
CA LYS A 200 4.62 23.22 22.77
C LYS A 200 4.30 24.69 22.97
N LYS A 201 4.08 25.44 21.89
CA LYS A 201 3.76 26.88 21.90
C LYS A 201 2.57 27.20 22.78
N HIS A 202 1.52 26.37 22.72
CA HIS A 202 0.26 26.58 23.43
C HIS A 202 0.10 25.72 24.68
N ASN A 203 1.15 24.97 25.06
CA ASN A 203 1.17 24.08 26.23
C ASN A 203 -0.01 23.10 26.23
N LEU A 204 -0.30 22.50 25.04
CA LEU A 204 -1.36 21.51 24.88
C LEU A 204 -0.86 20.12 25.31
N PRO A 205 -1.77 19.19 25.69
CA PRO A 205 -1.36 17.83 26.03
C PRO A 205 -0.83 17.09 24.80
N THR A 206 0.02 16.09 25.04
CA THR A 206 0.38 15.11 24.00
C THR A 206 -0.87 14.33 23.61
N PRO A 207 -1.23 14.22 22.31
CA PRO A 207 -2.48 13.61 21.86
C PRO A 207 -2.40 12.07 21.86
N ASP A 208 -2.13 11.48 23.01
CA ASP A 208 -1.92 10.05 23.26
C ASP A 208 -3.16 9.29 23.74
N SER A 209 -4.28 9.99 23.87
CA SER A 209 -5.59 9.45 24.21
C SER A 209 -6.68 10.25 23.48
N ILE A 210 -7.91 9.73 23.40
CA ILE A 210 -9.04 10.43 22.76
C ILE A 210 -9.28 11.78 23.42
N GLU A 211 -9.22 11.83 24.75
CA GLU A 211 -9.41 13.05 25.53
C GLU A 211 -8.30 14.07 25.24
N ASN A 212 -7.06 13.62 25.12
CA ASN A 212 -5.93 14.48 24.81
C ASN A 212 -5.91 14.94 23.34
N ILE A 213 -6.38 14.09 22.41
CA ILE A 213 -6.60 14.49 21.00
C ILE A 213 -7.66 15.58 20.95
N GLU A 214 -8.80 15.40 21.64
CA GLU A 214 -9.85 16.42 21.69
C GLU A 214 -9.32 17.74 22.27
N ALA A 215 -8.56 17.67 23.36
CA ALA A 215 -7.96 18.86 23.98
C ALA A 215 -6.93 19.54 23.06
N TYR A 216 -6.14 18.77 22.31
CA TYR A 216 -5.23 19.31 21.30
C TYR A 216 -6.00 20.02 20.18
N LEU A 217 -7.00 19.36 19.58
CA LEU A 217 -7.81 19.93 18.50
C LEU A 217 -8.53 21.21 18.93
N GLN A 218 -9.10 21.22 20.15
CA GLN A 218 -9.72 22.42 20.70
C GLN A 218 -8.70 23.53 20.94
N GLY A 219 -7.52 23.20 21.48
CA GLY A 219 -6.44 24.16 21.70
C GLY A 219 -5.93 24.77 20.40
N ILE A 220 -5.79 24.01 19.34
CA ILE A 220 -5.44 24.55 18.01
C ILE A 220 -6.54 25.50 17.52
N LYS A 221 -7.79 25.08 17.58
CA LYS A 221 -8.93 25.92 17.17
C LYS A 221 -8.97 27.27 17.88
N ASP A 222 -8.69 27.28 19.18
CA ASP A 222 -8.77 28.48 20.01
C ASP A 222 -7.59 29.44 19.80
N ASN A 223 -6.41 28.89 19.47
CA ASN A 223 -5.16 29.66 19.41
C ASN A 223 -4.63 29.92 18.00
N GLU A 224 -5.02 29.09 17.01
CA GLU A 224 -4.58 29.22 15.60
C GLU A 224 -5.82 29.35 14.67
N PRO A 225 -6.54 30.50 14.69
CA PRO A 225 -7.84 30.64 14.04
C PRO A 225 -7.81 30.56 12.51
N HIS A 226 -6.63 30.54 11.90
CA HIS A 226 -6.44 30.36 10.43
C HIS A 226 -6.12 28.94 10.06
N MET A 227 -5.94 28.06 11.01
CA MET A 227 -5.68 26.64 10.77
C MET A 227 -6.94 25.81 11.03
N ILE A 228 -7.10 24.79 10.25
CA ILE A 228 -8.07 23.73 10.52
C ILE A 228 -7.40 22.75 11.49
N PRO A 229 -8.02 22.39 12.62
CA PRO A 229 -7.40 21.52 13.62
C PRO A 229 -6.93 20.18 13.06
N THR A 230 -7.70 19.54 12.16
CA THR A 230 -7.28 18.28 11.51
C THR A 230 -7.72 18.21 10.06
N GLY A 231 -6.97 17.47 9.25
CA GLY A 231 -7.24 17.26 7.83
C GLY A 231 -8.63 16.68 7.56
N GLU A 232 -9.25 17.10 6.46
CA GLU A 232 -10.68 16.99 6.23
C GLU A 232 -11.12 16.06 5.09
N ASN A 233 -10.18 15.43 4.37
CA ASN A 233 -10.53 14.54 3.27
C ASN A 233 -11.08 13.21 3.77
N VAL A 234 -12.39 13.09 3.85
CA VAL A 234 -13.08 11.87 4.30
C VAL A 234 -12.93 10.70 3.34
N GLN A 235 -12.67 10.96 2.04
CA GLN A 235 -12.47 9.91 1.04
C GLN A 235 -11.11 9.22 1.20
N MET A 236 -10.13 9.92 1.76
CA MET A 236 -8.80 9.39 2.06
C MET A 236 -8.68 8.86 3.50
N ASN A 237 -9.78 8.54 4.14
CA ASN A 237 -9.84 7.95 5.48
C ASN A 237 -9.30 8.84 6.63
N SER A 238 -9.06 10.13 6.40
CA SER A 238 -8.44 10.98 7.43
C SER A 238 -9.36 11.23 8.63
N VAL A 239 -10.61 11.61 8.41
CA VAL A 239 -11.57 11.89 9.50
C VAL A 239 -12.51 10.72 9.74
N ALA A 240 -12.97 10.08 8.65
CA ALA A 240 -14.00 9.06 8.69
C ALA A 240 -13.66 7.83 9.55
N ASN A 241 -12.36 7.55 9.73
CA ASN A 241 -11.91 6.36 10.44
C ASN A 241 -11.44 6.62 11.88
N LEU A 242 -11.52 7.85 12.38
CA LEU A 242 -11.02 8.17 13.73
C LEU A 242 -11.66 7.28 14.80
N GLY A 243 -12.98 7.16 14.79
CA GLY A 243 -13.69 6.31 15.73
C GLY A 243 -13.27 4.84 15.59
N SER A 244 -13.20 4.35 14.34
CA SER A 244 -12.79 2.98 14.06
C SER A 244 -11.36 2.67 14.49
N TYR A 245 -10.43 3.62 14.31
CA TYR A 245 -9.03 3.41 14.67
C TYR A 245 -8.75 3.57 16.16
N PHE A 246 -9.32 4.57 16.81
CA PHE A 246 -8.98 4.86 18.20
C PHE A 246 -9.89 4.14 19.20
N ARG A 247 -11.20 4.09 18.95
CA ARG A 247 -12.13 3.43 19.86
C ARG A 247 -12.49 2.02 19.45
N GLY A 248 -12.66 1.75 18.16
CA GLY A 248 -12.95 0.41 17.69
C GLY A 248 -11.87 -0.58 18.09
N ILE A 249 -10.62 -0.17 17.98
CA ILE A 249 -9.46 -0.95 18.42
C ILE A 249 -9.43 -1.09 19.95
N GLU A 250 -9.64 -0.01 20.70
CA GLU A 250 -9.66 -0.01 22.17
C GLU A 250 -10.81 -0.86 22.73
N VAL A 251 -11.98 -0.77 22.13
CA VAL A 251 -13.19 -1.45 22.57
C VAL A 251 -13.23 -2.91 22.11
N LEU A 252 -12.75 -3.23 20.92
CA LEU A 252 -12.72 -4.59 20.39
C LEU A 252 -11.59 -5.44 20.99
N ASP A 253 -10.79 -4.87 21.86
CA ASP A 253 -9.75 -5.58 22.61
C ASP A 253 -8.71 -6.26 21.71
N MET A 254 -8.48 -5.73 20.48
CA MET A 254 -7.67 -6.28 19.37
C MET A 254 -7.92 -7.77 19.07
N LYS A 255 -8.89 -8.34 19.71
CA LYS A 255 -9.34 -9.67 19.41
C LYS A 255 -9.74 -9.81 17.94
N TYR A 256 -10.14 -8.68 17.35
CA TYR A 256 -10.64 -8.61 16.00
C TYR A 256 -9.67 -7.84 15.12
N ASN A 257 -9.17 -8.47 14.07
CA ASN A 257 -8.36 -7.82 13.06
C ASN A 257 -9.24 -7.34 11.90
N TRP A 258 -8.92 -6.17 11.36
CA TRP A 258 -9.59 -5.62 10.19
C TRP A 258 -9.21 -6.45 8.95
N VAL A 259 -10.18 -7.01 8.23
CA VAL A 259 -9.94 -7.90 7.10
C VAL A 259 -9.27 -7.18 5.93
N ASP A 260 -9.78 -6.01 5.59
CA ASP A 260 -9.19 -5.07 4.63
C ASP A 260 -9.74 -3.68 4.94
N TRP A 261 -8.86 -2.72 5.21
CA TRP A 261 -9.25 -1.34 5.47
C TRP A 261 -10.01 -0.69 4.30
N ARG A 262 -9.94 -1.24 3.11
CA ARG A 262 -10.69 -0.82 1.92
C ARG A 262 -11.99 -1.59 1.72
N MET A 263 -12.25 -2.61 2.54
CA MET A 263 -13.55 -3.30 2.52
C MET A 263 -14.55 -2.50 3.33
N PRO A 264 -15.57 -1.91 2.68
CA PRO A 264 -16.52 -1.04 3.37
C PRO A 264 -17.60 -1.81 4.14
N TYR A 265 -17.31 -3.03 4.56
CA TYR A 265 -18.31 -3.92 5.13
C TYR A 265 -18.44 -3.83 6.65
N GLY A 266 -17.51 -3.10 7.31
CA GLY A 266 -17.49 -3.02 8.77
C GLY A 266 -17.26 -4.37 9.45
N ILE A 267 -16.65 -5.33 8.75
CA ILE A 267 -16.41 -6.68 9.26
C ILE A 267 -15.02 -6.77 9.85
N TYR A 268 -14.94 -7.28 11.07
CA TYR A 268 -13.72 -7.63 11.78
C TYR A 268 -13.64 -9.14 11.93
N ILE A 269 -12.42 -9.67 11.90
CA ILE A 269 -12.12 -11.09 12.10
C ILE A 269 -11.48 -11.27 13.47
N ASP A 270 -11.92 -12.28 14.21
CA ASP A 270 -11.27 -12.66 15.47
C ASP A 270 -9.83 -13.10 15.19
N TYR A 271 -8.88 -12.51 15.91
CA TYR A 271 -7.46 -12.81 15.73
C TYR A 271 -7.11 -14.27 16.06
N ASP A 272 -7.74 -14.86 17.08
CA ASP A 272 -7.47 -16.23 17.50
C ASP A 272 -8.19 -17.26 16.63
N ASP A 273 -9.39 -16.93 16.13
CA ASP A 273 -10.20 -17.78 15.26
C ASP A 273 -10.70 -16.99 14.03
N PRO A 274 -9.96 -17.01 12.89
CA PRO A 274 -10.34 -16.26 11.70
C PRO A 274 -11.69 -16.67 11.07
N THR A 275 -12.31 -17.74 11.53
CA THR A 275 -13.67 -18.14 11.10
C THR A 275 -14.77 -17.32 11.82
N GLN A 276 -14.42 -16.63 12.88
CA GLN A 276 -15.33 -15.77 13.63
C GLN A 276 -15.27 -14.35 13.09
N THR A 277 -16.42 -13.78 12.78
CA THR A 277 -16.55 -12.41 12.30
C THR A 277 -17.42 -11.58 13.23
N TYR A 278 -17.15 -10.27 13.24
CA TYR A 278 -17.89 -9.29 14.01
C TYR A 278 -18.27 -8.11 13.11
N ASN A 279 -19.57 -7.77 13.07
CA ASN A 279 -20.02 -6.60 12.34
C ASN A 279 -20.00 -5.37 13.24
N TYR A 280 -19.00 -4.51 13.03
CA TYR A 280 -18.82 -3.28 13.81
C TYR A 280 -19.96 -2.28 13.59
N TRP A 281 -20.50 -2.17 12.38
CA TRP A 281 -21.58 -1.21 12.09
C TRP A 281 -22.86 -1.47 12.87
N GLU A 282 -23.12 -2.72 13.25
CA GLU A 282 -24.28 -3.11 14.06
C GLU A 282 -24.03 -3.00 15.57
N SER A 283 -22.81 -2.66 15.97
CA SER A 283 -22.43 -2.60 17.38
C SER A 283 -22.87 -1.33 18.07
N ALA A 284 -23.03 -1.41 19.40
CA ALA A 284 -23.24 -0.23 20.25
C ALA A 284 -22.02 0.71 20.21
N ASN A 285 -20.81 0.16 20.06
CA ASN A 285 -19.58 0.92 20.00
C ASN A 285 -19.53 1.82 18.77
N PHE A 286 -19.98 1.34 17.60
CA PHE A 286 -20.07 2.14 16.40
C PHE A 286 -20.96 3.39 16.61
N ARG A 287 -22.08 3.24 17.31
CA ARG A 287 -22.97 4.37 17.62
C ARG A 287 -22.28 5.42 18.50
N GLU A 288 -21.57 4.99 19.52
CA GLU A 288 -20.84 5.90 20.40
C GLU A 288 -19.67 6.59 19.67
N ASP A 289 -18.96 5.87 18.80
CA ASP A 289 -17.89 6.45 17.98
C ASP A 289 -18.44 7.50 17.01
N MET A 290 -19.58 7.24 16.38
CA MET A 290 -20.21 8.20 15.47
C MET A 290 -20.77 9.43 16.22
N LYS A 291 -21.23 9.28 17.46
CA LYS A 291 -21.59 10.41 18.33
C LYS A 291 -20.38 11.27 18.67
N LEU A 292 -19.22 10.65 18.90
CA LEU A 292 -17.96 11.39 19.09
C LEU A 292 -17.60 12.18 17.83
N MET A 293 -17.69 11.56 16.64
CA MET A 293 -17.44 12.24 15.37
C MET A 293 -18.38 13.42 15.16
N LYS A 294 -19.65 13.25 15.49
CA LYS A 294 -20.64 14.34 15.45
C LYS A 294 -20.26 15.48 16.40
N LYS A 295 -19.89 15.18 17.63
CA LYS A 295 -19.42 16.16 18.61
C LYS A 295 -18.25 16.98 18.08
N TRP A 296 -17.26 16.32 17.46
CA TRP A 296 -16.07 16.97 16.93
C TRP A 296 -16.33 17.77 15.65
N ALA A 297 -17.24 17.29 14.78
CA ALA A 297 -17.70 18.04 13.62
C ALA A 297 -18.45 19.32 14.05
N ASP A 298 -19.34 19.21 15.02
CA ASP A 298 -20.09 20.37 15.58
C ASP A 298 -19.14 21.35 16.29
N ALA A 299 -18.08 20.85 16.91
CA ALA A 299 -17.01 21.66 17.47
C ALA A 299 -16.18 22.36 16.35
N GLY A 300 -16.29 21.95 15.08
CA GLY A 300 -15.59 22.54 13.95
C GLY A 300 -14.11 22.18 13.91
N PHE A 301 -13.75 20.94 14.25
CA PHE A 301 -12.37 20.44 14.16
C PHE A 301 -11.95 20.17 12.73
N TRP A 302 -12.89 20.04 11.82
CA TRP A 302 -12.71 20.04 10.36
C TRP A 302 -13.77 20.90 9.69
N SER A 303 -13.58 21.22 8.41
CA SER A 303 -14.50 22.09 7.70
C SER A 303 -15.81 21.39 7.32
N LYS A 304 -16.85 22.17 7.08
CA LYS A 304 -18.13 21.68 6.55
C LYS A 304 -18.02 21.15 5.11
N ASN A 305 -16.89 21.39 4.44
CA ASN A 305 -16.61 20.93 3.09
C ASN A 305 -15.93 19.56 3.05
N ALA A 306 -15.70 18.91 4.20
CA ALA A 306 -14.98 17.63 4.28
C ALA A 306 -15.53 16.55 3.34
N LEU A 307 -16.86 16.50 3.12
CA LEU A 307 -17.50 15.55 2.19
C LEU A 307 -17.14 15.79 0.71
N SER A 308 -16.71 16.98 0.36
CA SER A 308 -16.36 17.37 -1.00
C SER A 308 -14.88 17.68 -1.20
N SER A 309 -14.10 17.65 -0.14
CA SER A 309 -12.65 17.87 -0.21
C SER A 309 -11.98 16.74 -0.97
N THR A 310 -11.12 17.10 -1.91
CA THR A 310 -10.25 16.18 -2.67
C THR A 310 -8.78 16.44 -2.38
N GLU A 311 -8.47 17.35 -1.44
CA GLU A 311 -7.10 17.68 -1.06
C GLU A 311 -6.47 16.53 -0.30
N ASP A 312 -5.19 16.25 -0.57
CA ASP A 312 -4.44 15.29 0.20
C ASP A 312 -4.15 15.84 1.60
N PRO A 313 -4.55 15.15 2.69
CA PRO A 313 -4.31 15.62 4.05
C PRO A 313 -2.84 15.87 4.37
N LYS A 314 -1.91 15.12 3.79
CA LYS A 314 -0.47 15.37 3.90
C LYS A 314 -0.10 16.72 3.28
N ASP A 315 -0.54 16.98 2.05
CA ASP A 315 -0.18 18.19 1.32
C ASP A 315 -0.68 19.45 2.05
N VAL A 316 -1.92 19.44 2.55
CA VAL A 316 -2.47 20.58 3.30
C VAL A 316 -1.80 20.76 4.66
N MET A 317 -1.31 19.68 5.28
CA MET A 317 -0.53 19.73 6.51
C MET A 317 0.87 20.32 6.26
N LEU A 318 1.55 19.90 5.19
CA LEU A 318 2.84 20.45 4.76
C LEU A 318 2.75 21.93 4.35
N ALA A 319 1.62 22.33 3.78
CA ALA A 319 1.33 23.73 3.46
C ALA A 319 0.98 24.57 4.70
N GLY A 320 0.84 23.97 5.89
CA GLY A 320 0.53 24.66 7.13
C GLY A 320 -0.92 25.15 7.25
N THR A 321 -1.84 24.59 6.48
CA THR A 321 -3.27 24.95 6.53
C THR A 321 -4.05 24.10 7.53
N VAL A 322 -3.57 22.91 7.87
CA VAL A 322 -4.10 22.04 8.93
C VAL A 322 -3.01 21.69 9.95
N ALA A 323 -3.42 21.47 11.19
CA ALA A 323 -2.49 21.22 12.30
C ALA A 323 -2.25 19.74 12.60
N SER A 324 -3.06 18.85 12.06
CA SER A 324 -2.93 17.41 12.30
C SER A 324 -3.57 16.57 11.20
N GLN A 325 -3.19 15.30 11.19
CA GLN A 325 -3.78 14.28 10.34
C GLN A 325 -4.08 13.02 11.16
N ILE A 326 -5.28 12.49 10.98
CA ILE A 326 -5.75 11.26 11.60
C ILE A 326 -5.58 10.11 10.62
N GLY A 327 -5.25 8.92 11.12
CA GLY A 327 -5.14 7.73 10.28
C GLY A 327 -3.87 7.68 9.44
N THR A 328 -2.85 8.47 9.79
CA THR A 328 -1.54 8.39 9.14
C THR A 328 -0.96 7.00 9.38
N SER A 329 -0.47 6.36 8.34
CA SER A 329 0.24 5.08 8.44
C SER A 329 1.74 5.30 8.55
N GLY A 330 2.35 4.69 9.56
CA GLY A 330 3.79 4.63 9.72
C GLY A 330 4.37 5.62 10.73
N TYR A 331 5.27 5.11 11.56
CA TYR A 331 5.97 5.86 12.60
C TYR A 331 6.81 7.03 12.05
N GLY A 332 7.35 6.86 10.84
CA GLY A 332 8.19 7.88 10.20
C GLY A 332 7.45 9.16 9.78
N ALA A 333 6.09 9.17 9.82
CA ALA A 333 5.32 10.29 9.29
C ALA A 333 5.66 11.63 9.97
N GLY A 334 5.78 11.68 11.30
CA GLY A 334 6.14 12.91 12.01
C GLY A 334 7.45 13.51 11.53
N VAL A 335 8.43 12.65 11.35
CA VAL A 335 9.79 13.01 10.92
C VAL A 335 9.83 13.46 9.46
N GLU A 336 9.23 12.66 8.58
CA GLU A 336 9.17 12.97 7.15
C GLU A 336 8.43 14.28 6.91
N TYR A 337 7.29 14.45 7.56
CA TYR A 337 6.49 15.67 7.44
C TYR A 337 7.22 16.88 8.01
N THR A 338 7.95 16.74 9.13
CA THR A 338 8.80 17.82 9.68
C THR A 338 9.82 18.26 8.65
N ARG A 339 10.54 17.33 8.03
CA ARG A 339 11.56 17.63 7.04
C ARG A 339 10.98 18.36 5.83
N GLU A 340 9.90 17.85 5.27
CA GLU A 340 9.24 18.44 4.10
C GLU A 340 8.66 19.83 4.43
N ALA A 341 7.97 19.96 5.57
CA ALA A 341 7.36 21.22 5.98
C ALA A 341 8.39 22.32 6.27
N ARG A 342 9.60 21.97 6.73
CA ARG A 342 10.71 22.92 6.96
C ARG A 342 11.23 23.59 5.69
N GLN A 343 10.91 23.08 4.52
CA GLN A 343 11.17 23.80 3.26
C GLN A 343 10.33 25.09 3.18
N ASN A 344 9.14 25.09 3.78
CA ASN A 344 8.24 26.24 3.81
C ASN A 344 8.40 27.09 5.09
N ASP A 345 8.53 26.45 6.26
CA ASP A 345 8.74 27.09 7.55
C ASP A 345 9.78 26.29 8.37
N PRO A 346 11.02 26.84 8.54
CA PRO A 346 12.10 26.14 9.24
C PRO A 346 11.81 25.81 10.71
N ASN A 347 10.79 26.42 11.33
CA ASN A 347 10.44 26.19 12.73
C ASN A 347 9.41 25.09 12.90
N THR A 348 8.86 24.54 11.81
CA THR A 348 7.87 23.47 11.89
C THR A 348 8.48 22.21 12.50
N GLU A 349 7.75 21.65 13.45
CA GLU A 349 8.05 20.36 14.07
C GLU A 349 6.77 19.55 14.12
N MET A 350 6.80 18.36 13.56
CA MET A 350 5.68 17.43 13.60
C MET A 350 6.06 16.17 14.36
N GLU A 351 5.10 15.57 15.00
CA GLU A 351 5.27 14.35 15.77
C GLU A 351 4.18 13.36 15.39
N PHE A 352 4.44 12.09 15.63
CA PHE A 352 3.50 11.00 15.41
C PHE A 352 3.24 10.28 16.73
N VAL A 353 1.98 10.06 17.02
CA VAL A 353 1.56 9.19 18.12
C VAL A 353 0.81 8.02 17.53
N THR A 354 1.28 6.80 17.79
CA THR A 354 0.54 5.59 17.47
C THR A 354 -0.62 5.43 18.44
N VAL A 355 -1.63 4.68 18.03
CA VAL A 355 -2.70 4.30 18.95
C VAL A 355 -2.08 3.61 20.16
N PRO A 356 -2.29 4.12 21.38
CA PRO A 356 -1.66 3.60 22.60
C PRO A 356 -1.92 2.12 22.86
N TYR A 357 -2.88 1.61 22.18
CA TYR A 357 -3.44 0.29 22.26
C TYR A 357 -2.46 -0.84 21.98
N CYS A 358 -1.67 -0.76 20.89
CA CYS A 358 -0.67 -1.78 20.59
C CYS A 358 0.35 -1.95 21.73
N TYR A 359 0.66 -0.85 22.43
CA TYR A 359 1.50 -0.88 23.62
C TYR A 359 0.80 -1.45 24.85
N ALA A 360 -0.46 -1.11 25.06
CA ALA A 360 -1.23 -1.52 26.23
C ALA A 360 -1.56 -3.01 26.22
N LYS A 361 -1.71 -3.60 25.04
CA LYS A 361 -2.06 -5.02 24.86
C LYS A 361 -0.85 -5.91 24.51
N GLU A 362 0.33 -5.32 24.29
CA GLU A 362 1.53 -6.05 23.86
C GLU A 362 1.24 -6.96 22.67
N GLN A 363 0.55 -6.40 21.66
CA GLN A 363 0.18 -7.10 20.43
C GLN A 363 0.59 -6.29 19.22
N SER A 364 1.26 -6.94 18.29
CA SER A 364 1.53 -6.41 16.96
C SER A 364 1.41 -7.50 15.91
N VAL A 365 1.16 -7.11 14.69
CA VAL A 365 1.14 -8.00 13.52
C VAL A 365 1.98 -7.36 12.43
N ALA A 366 2.99 -8.09 11.98
CA ALA A 366 3.81 -7.64 10.87
C ALA A 366 2.96 -7.48 9.60
N VAL A 367 3.34 -6.53 8.80
CA VAL A 367 2.77 -6.34 7.47
C VAL A 367 3.02 -7.60 6.64
N HIS A 368 2.01 -8.03 5.90
CA HIS A 368 2.16 -9.22 5.07
C HIS A 368 3.21 -9.00 3.97
N PRO A 369 4.06 -9.97 3.64
CA PRO A 369 5.11 -9.81 2.62
C PRO A 369 4.62 -9.32 1.26
N THR A 370 3.38 -9.63 0.87
CA THR A 370 2.77 -9.15 -0.37
C THR A 370 2.21 -7.72 -0.30
N GLN A 371 2.40 -7.01 0.82
CA GLN A 371 2.00 -5.61 0.89
C GLN A 371 2.72 -4.75 -0.13
N ASN A 372 3.96 -5.08 -0.44
CA ASN A 372 4.76 -4.44 -1.47
C ASN A 372 5.56 -5.52 -2.21
N GLY A 373 5.73 -5.36 -3.50
CA GLY A 373 6.52 -6.27 -4.32
C GLY A 373 6.45 -5.88 -5.79
N VAL A 374 6.92 -6.77 -6.65
CA VAL A 374 6.80 -6.63 -8.10
C VAL A 374 6.27 -7.91 -8.72
N SER A 375 5.53 -7.75 -9.81
CA SER A 375 5.12 -8.86 -10.68
C SER A 375 5.68 -8.68 -12.07
N VAL A 376 5.79 -9.78 -12.80
CA VAL A 376 6.19 -9.81 -14.22
C VAL A 376 4.91 -9.99 -15.04
N PRO A 377 4.43 -8.97 -15.76
CA PRO A 377 3.23 -9.10 -16.60
C PRO A 377 3.43 -10.09 -17.75
N ILE A 378 2.34 -10.67 -18.25
CA ILE A 378 2.36 -11.57 -19.42
C ILE A 378 2.86 -10.87 -20.70
N THR A 379 2.93 -9.55 -20.71
CA THR A 379 3.47 -8.74 -21.81
C THR A 379 4.97 -8.53 -21.74
N ALA A 380 5.64 -9.06 -20.69
CA ALA A 380 7.08 -9.00 -20.54
C ALA A 380 7.78 -9.72 -21.70
N LYS A 381 8.81 -9.08 -22.23
CA LYS A 381 9.61 -9.67 -23.33
C LYS A 381 10.86 -10.39 -22.83
N HIS A 382 11.35 -10.00 -21.66
CA HIS A 382 12.60 -10.49 -21.11
C HIS A 382 12.44 -10.77 -19.60
N PRO A 383 11.57 -11.73 -19.21
CA PRO A 383 11.21 -11.96 -17.81
C PRO A 383 12.41 -12.32 -16.92
N GLU A 384 13.34 -13.16 -17.40
CA GLU A 384 14.53 -13.55 -16.64
C GLU A 384 15.46 -12.35 -16.41
N ARG A 385 15.62 -11.50 -17.42
CA ARG A 385 16.43 -10.28 -17.34
C ARG A 385 15.78 -9.24 -16.41
N ALA A 386 14.46 -9.17 -16.41
CA ALA A 386 13.69 -8.30 -15.51
C ALA A 386 13.84 -8.73 -14.05
N VAL A 387 13.77 -10.03 -13.77
CA VAL A 387 14.01 -10.60 -12.44
C VAL A 387 15.44 -10.33 -11.96
N ALA A 388 16.44 -10.50 -12.84
CA ALA A 388 17.84 -10.20 -12.52
C ALA A 388 18.06 -8.69 -12.24
N LEU A 389 17.37 -7.79 -12.96
CA LEU A 389 17.38 -6.37 -12.63
C LEU A 389 16.81 -6.13 -11.23
N TYR A 390 15.70 -6.78 -10.89
CA TYR A 390 15.09 -6.60 -9.59
C TYR A 390 15.98 -7.14 -8.45
N GLU A 391 16.68 -8.25 -8.66
CA GLU A 391 17.72 -8.72 -7.72
C GLU A 391 18.77 -7.62 -7.47
N LYS A 392 19.26 -6.97 -8.52
CA LYS A 392 20.22 -5.87 -8.40
C LYS A 392 19.63 -4.69 -7.61
N LEU A 393 18.39 -4.31 -7.88
CA LEU A 393 17.71 -3.24 -7.15
C LEU A 393 17.49 -3.55 -5.66
N MET A 394 17.46 -4.83 -5.28
CA MET A 394 17.24 -5.29 -3.89
C MET A 394 18.55 -5.55 -3.14
N LEU A 395 19.55 -6.15 -3.79
CA LEU A 395 20.69 -6.79 -3.12
C LEU A 395 22.05 -6.22 -3.54
N ASP A 396 22.13 -5.40 -4.60
CA ASP A 396 23.37 -4.76 -5.03
C ASP A 396 23.41 -3.32 -4.52
N GLU A 397 24.44 -3.00 -3.71
CA GLU A 397 24.56 -1.69 -3.04
C GLU A 397 24.59 -0.52 -4.03
N GLU A 398 25.25 -0.66 -5.20
CA GLU A 398 25.33 0.42 -6.19
C GLU A 398 23.95 0.71 -6.82
N PHE A 399 23.21 -0.34 -7.20
CA PHE A 399 21.86 -0.19 -7.73
C PHE A 399 20.88 0.31 -6.68
N PHE A 400 20.92 -0.29 -5.49
CA PHE A 400 20.04 0.06 -4.38
C PHE A 400 20.23 1.53 -3.99
N ASN A 401 21.46 1.96 -3.69
CA ASN A 401 21.74 3.31 -3.25
C ASN A 401 21.34 4.34 -4.31
N LEU A 402 21.65 4.07 -5.59
CA LEU A 402 21.29 4.96 -6.68
C LEU A 402 19.77 5.19 -6.77
N VAL A 403 18.98 4.13 -6.67
CA VAL A 403 17.52 4.23 -6.84
C VAL A 403 16.81 4.66 -5.56
N GLN A 404 17.34 4.30 -4.38
CA GLN A 404 16.75 4.68 -3.10
C GLN A 404 17.15 6.08 -2.64
N TYR A 405 18.40 6.50 -2.88
CA TYR A 405 18.96 7.71 -2.29
C TYR A 405 19.44 8.74 -3.32
N GLY A 406 19.66 8.33 -4.57
CA GLY A 406 20.25 9.19 -5.59
C GLY A 406 21.76 9.08 -5.67
N ILE A 407 22.42 10.19 -5.99
CA ILE A 407 23.85 10.28 -6.22
C ILE A 407 24.54 10.79 -4.95
N GLU A 408 25.41 9.98 -4.37
CA GLU A 408 26.20 10.40 -3.20
C GLU A 408 27.05 11.63 -3.53
N GLY A 409 27.03 12.62 -2.62
CA GLY A 409 27.70 13.90 -2.79
C GLY A 409 26.92 14.95 -3.60
N GLU A 410 25.86 14.55 -4.34
CA GLU A 410 24.94 15.46 -5.04
C GLU A 410 23.57 15.51 -4.36
N ASP A 411 23.00 14.35 -4.05
CA ASP A 411 21.65 14.19 -3.51
C ASP A 411 21.68 13.87 -2.00
N TYR A 412 22.71 13.18 -1.54
CA TYR A 412 22.89 12.80 -0.14
C TYR A 412 24.36 12.63 0.24
N THR A 413 24.62 12.56 1.54
CA THR A 413 25.88 12.11 2.13
C THR A 413 25.61 11.02 3.17
N VAL A 414 26.65 10.26 3.53
CA VAL A 414 26.58 9.30 4.62
C VAL A 414 27.46 9.78 5.77
N GLU A 415 26.86 10.05 6.92
CA GLU A 415 27.54 10.47 8.14
C GLU A 415 27.27 9.47 9.27
N ASN A 416 28.32 8.85 9.80
CA ASN A 416 28.20 7.83 10.86
C ASN A 416 27.19 6.72 10.52
N ASN A 417 27.25 6.21 9.31
CA ASN A 417 26.31 5.20 8.76
C ASN A 417 24.85 5.66 8.73
N THR A 418 24.62 6.97 8.62
CA THR A 418 23.30 7.59 8.56
C THR A 418 23.17 8.37 7.26
N TYR A 419 22.04 8.20 6.57
CA TYR A 419 21.67 8.99 5.41
C TYR A 419 21.41 10.45 5.81
N VAL A 420 22.06 11.38 5.15
CA VAL A 420 21.87 12.82 5.30
C VAL A 420 21.52 13.41 3.94
N GLU A 421 20.32 13.91 3.81
CA GLU A 421 19.83 14.52 2.57
C GLU A 421 20.51 15.84 2.29
N ILE A 422 20.94 16.06 1.05
CA ILE A 422 21.38 17.36 0.56
C ILE A 422 20.14 18.13 0.06
N PRO A 423 19.88 19.34 0.57
CA PRO A 423 18.72 20.12 0.17
C PRO A 423 18.65 20.36 -1.35
N GLY A 424 17.53 20.04 -1.96
CA GLY A 424 17.32 20.13 -3.42
C GLY A 424 17.87 18.95 -4.22
N GLY A 425 18.31 17.90 -3.54
CA GLY A 425 18.67 16.62 -4.16
C GLY A 425 17.45 15.77 -4.54
N TYR A 426 17.73 14.51 -4.92
CA TYR A 426 16.75 13.53 -5.42
C TYR A 426 15.56 13.28 -4.51
N GLY A 427 15.72 13.44 -3.20
CA GLY A 427 14.65 13.29 -2.22
C GLY A 427 14.17 11.83 -2.09
N ARG A 428 14.70 11.13 -1.10
CA ARG A 428 14.42 9.74 -0.77
C ARG A 428 12.92 9.37 -0.78
N GLU A 429 12.07 10.28 -0.33
CA GLU A 429 10.64 10.01 -0.16
C GLU A 429 9.84 10.09 -1.46
N SER A 430 10.31 10.88 -2.42
CA SER A 430 9.62 11.08 -3.71
C SER A 430 9.77 9.90 -4.66
N SER A 431 10.88 9.18 -4.54
CA SER A 431 11.28 8.12 -5.48
C SER A 431 11.39 6.75 -4.86
N ARG A 432 11.00 6.64 -3.61
CA ARG A 432 11.10 5.42 -2.83
C ARG A 432 10.57 4.22 -3.61
N LEU A 433 11.46 3.31 -3.97
CA LEU A 433 11.08 2.04 -4.55
C LEU A 433 10.51 1.14 -3.44
N TRP A 434 9.25 1.35 -3.11
CA TRP A 434 8.55 0.62 -2.04
C TRP A 434 8.62 -0.90 -2.20
N SER A 435 8.75 -1.36 -3.43
CA SER A 435 8.86 -2.76 -3.75
C SER A 435 10.26 -3.34 -3.56
N ALA A 436 11.31 -2.52 -3.48
CA ALA A 436 12.70 -2.99 -3.42
C ALA A 436 13.43 -2.40 -2.21
N ARG A 437 12.95 -2.69 -1.02
CA ARG A 437 13.59 -2.35 0.25
C ARG A 437 14.37 -3.54 0.77
N SER A 438 15.58 -3.28 1.26
CA SER A 438 16.44 -4.27 1.91
C SER A 438 16.84 -3.79 3.29
N ASP A 439 16.59 -4.58 4.32
CA ASP A 439 17.03 -4.28 5.69
C ASP A 439 18.56 -4.21 5.79
N GLU A 440 19.28 -4.96 4.92
CA GLU A 440 20.73 -5.04 4.93
C GLU A 440 21.40 -3.78 4.33
N LEU A 441 20.77 -3.18 3.30
CA LEU A 441 21.30 -2.04 2.56
C LEU A 441 20.70 -0.70 2.98
N TYR A 442 19.71 -0.74 3.86
CA TYR A 442 18.98 0.46 4.24
C TYR A 442 19.81 1.36 5.16
N LEU A 443 20.09 2.58 4.72
CA LEU A 443 20.74 3.60 5.55
C LEU A 443 19.67 4.27 6.43
N PRO A 444 19.80 4.22 7.77
CA PRO A 444 18.90 4.94 8.65
C PRO A 444 19.05 6.45 8.44
N SER A 445 17.95 7.19 8.51
CA SER A 445 17.99 8.66 8.62
C SER A 445 18.28 9.07 10.06
N GLY A 446 18.65 10.34 10.32
CA GLY A 446 19.00 10.82 11.65
C GLY A 446 17.92 10.60 12.72
N ASN A 447 16.66 10.43 12.28
CA ASN A 447 15.51 10.16 13.14
C ASN A 447 15.20 8.68 13.30
N TRP A 448 15.93 7.80 12.60
CA TRP A 448 15.82 6.36 12.76
C TRP A 448 16.22 5.88 14.16
N GLN A 449 17.01 6.68 14.87
CA GLN A 449 17.41 6.37 16.25
C GLN A 449 16.22 6.22 17.20
N ASP A 450 15.12 6.92 16.93
CA ASP A 450 13.89 6.77 17.72
C ASP A 450 12.98 5.65 17.18
N PHE A 451 13.08 5.36 15.90
CA PHE A 451 12.28 4.32 15.25
C PHE A 451 12.78 2.91 15.54
N GLU A 452 14.09 2.69 15.57
CA GLU A 452 14.65 1.35 15.77
C GLU A 452 14.29 0.74 17.14
N PRO A 453 14.40 1.45 18.29
CA PRO A 453 13.88 0.95 19.56
C PRO A 453 12.39 0.65 19.56
N PHE A 454 11.61 1.44 18.80
CA PHE A 454 10.18 1.24 18.63
C PHE A 454 9.89 -0.04 17.82
N LYS A 455 10.56 -0.24 16.67
CA LYS A 455 10.45 -1.44 15.83
C LYS A 455 10.82 -2.70 16.63
N GLN A 456 11.92 -2.66 17.39
CA GLN A 456 12.35 -3.76 18.26
C GLN A 456 11.31 -4.10 19.31
N LYS A 457 10.70 -3.10 19.93
CA LYS A 457 9.65 -3.31 20.92
C LYS A 457 8.41 -3.97 20.30
N PHE A 458 8.03 -3.60 19.07
CA PHE A 458 6.91 -4.25 18.37
C PHE A 458 7.23 -5.69 17.98
N ALA A 459 8.47 -5.99 17.65
CA ALA A 459 8.92 -7.35 17.37
C ALA A 459 8.85 -8.27 18.59
N GLU A 460 9.03 -7.74 19.81
CA GLU A 460 8.95 -8.53 21.05
C GLU A 460 7.57 -9.17 21.28
N PHE A 461 6.51 -8.54 20.79
CA PHE A 461 5.12 -9.01 20.96
C PHE A 461 4.41 -9.27 19.64
N GLU A 462 5.19 -9.51 18.58
CA GLU A 462 4.65 -9.86 17.27
C GLU A 462 3.97 -11.23 17.30
N GLY A 463 2.73 -11.25 16.83
CA GLY A 463 1.97 -12.45 16.59
C GLY A 463 1.85 -12.78 15.10
N PRO A 464 1.47 -14.02 14.75
CA PRO A 464 1.36 -14.44 13.37
C PRO A 464 0.25 -13.67 12.63
N ASN A 465 0.54 -13.24 11.40
CA ASN A 465 -0.46 -12.64 10.51
C ASN A 465 -1.33 -13.75 9.89
N LYS A 466 -2.36 -14.18 10.61
CA LYS A 466 -3.22 -15.31 10.21
C LYS A 466 -4.11 -15.02 8.99
N ILE A 467 -4.28 -13.76 8.62
CA ILE A 467 -5.17 -13.34 7.53
C ILE A 467 -4.46 -12.56 6.43
N GLY A 468 -3.16 -12.35 6.57
CA GLY A 468 -2.39 -11.53 5.62
C GLY A 468 -2.41 -12.05 4.18
N GLY A 469 -2.57 -13.37 4.01
CA GLY A 469 -2.73 -14.02 2.71
C GLY A 469 -4.19 -14.20 2.27
N PHE A 470 -5.17 -13.68 3.01
CA PHE A 470 -6.57 -13.80 2.62
C PHE A 470 -6.85 -13.04 1.33
N VAL A 471 -7.49 -13.73 0.40
CA VAL A 471 -7.94 -13.18 -0.88
C VAL A 471 -9.45 -13.25 -0.93
N GLU A 472 -10.09 -12.09 -1.08
CA GLU A 472 -11.54 -12.03 -1.24
C GLU A 472 -11.94 -12.50 -2.63
N GLU A 473 -12.74 -13.58 -2.70
CA GLU A 473 -13.36 -14.03 -3.95
C GLU A 473 -14.68 -13.27 -4.16
N THR A 474 -14.64 -12.25 -5.00
CA THR A 474 -15.76 -11.31 -5.20
C THR A 474 -16.69 -11.66 -6.36
N THR A 475 -16.36 -12.67 -7.17
CA THR A 475 -17.10 -12.96 -8.43
C THR A 475 -18.57 -13.32 -8.19
N THR A 476 -18.87 -13.94 -7.05
CA THR A 476 -20.22 -14.41 -6.71
C THR A 476 -21.15 -13.33 -6.17
N TYR A 477 -20.59 -12.18 -5.70
CA TYR A 477 -21.36 -11.08 -5.07
C TYR A 477 -20.92 -9.68 -5.51
N GLN A 478 -20.41 -9.56 -6.72
CA GLN A 478 -19.98 -8.25 -7.27
C GLN A 478 -21.10 -7.21 -7.32
N ALA A 479 -22.33 -7.65 -7.62
CA ALA A 479 -23.47 -6.75 -7.69
C ALA A 479 -23.86 -6.21 -6.32
N GLU A 480 -23.92 -7.07 -5.32
CA GLU A 480 -24.17 -6.71 -3.92
C GLU A 480 -23.07 -5.80 -3.38
N ARG A 481 -21.81 -6.13 -3.69
CA ARG A 481 -20.66 -5.30 -3.34
C ARG A 481 -20.78 -3.89 -3.92
N ALA A 482 -21.09 -3.76 -5.19
CA ALA A 482 -21.27 -2.46 -5.84
C ALA A 482 -22.44 -1.68 -5.21
N ALA A 483 -23.58 -2.33 -4.98
CA ALA A 483 -24.73 -1.72 -4.32
C ALA A 483 -24.42 -1.27 -2.89
N LEU A 484 -23.66 -2.08 -2.14
CA LEU A 484 -23.23 -1.72 -0.78
C LEU A 484 -22.26 -0.53 -0.79
N MET A 485 -21.33 -0.46 -1.75
CA MET A 485 -20.44 0.69 -1.92
C MET A 485 -21.19 2.00 -2.16
N ASP A 486 -22.25 1.97 -2.96
CA ASP A 486 -23.11 3.14 -3.17
C ASP A 486 -23.79 3.57 -1.86
N VAL A 487 -24.27 2.61 -1.07
CA VAL A 487 -24.87 2.87 0.26
C VAL A 487 -23.84 3.45 1.22
N VAL A 488 -22.63 2.89 1.28
CA VAL A 488 -21.53 3.42 2.10
C VAL A 488 -21.23 4.87 1.72
N THR A 489 -21.05 5.14 0.44
CA THR A 489 -20.74 6.49 -0.04
C THR A 489 -21.84 7.49 0.32
N GLN A 490 -23.10 7.09 0.16
CA GLN A 490 -24.25 7.98 0.35
C GLN A 490 -24.63 8.18 1.80
N TYR A 491 -24.55 7.15 2.62
CA TYR A 491 -25.09 7.15 4.00
C TYR A 491 -23.99 7.07 5.06
N LEU A 492 -23.01 6.18 4.92
CA LEU A 492 -22.00 5.97 5.96
C LEU A 492 -20.99 7.12 6.05
N ILE A 493 -20.45 7.57 4.92
CA ILE A 493 -19.44 8.64 4.91
C ILE A 493 -19.93 9.90 5.62
N PRO A 494 -21.16 10.42 5.39
CA PRO A 494 -21.67 11.56 6.16
C PRO A 494 -21.80 11.30 7.66
N ILE A 495 -22.13 10.07 8.07
CA ILE A 495 -22.20 9.68 9.49
C ILE A 495 -20.79 9.72 10.10
N GLN A 496 -19.81 9.09 9.44
CA GLN A 496 -18.41 9.06 9.89
C GLN A 496 -17.79 10.45 9.95
N ALA A 497 -18.17 11.34 9.05
CA ALA A 497 -17.75 12.75 9.09
C ALA A 497 -18.51 13.60 10.14
N GLY A 498 -19.48 13.02 10.86
CA GLY A 498 -20.31 13.74 11.82
C GLY A 498 -21.26 14.76 11.22
N MET A 499 -21.52 14.67 9.91
CA MET A 499 -22.30 15.65 9.12
C MET A 499 -23.77 15.25 8.95
N VAL A 500 -24.33 14.63 9.97
CA VAL A 500 -25.74 14.24 10.04
C VAL A 500 -26.41 14.98 11.19
N SER A 501 -27.73 15.13 11.12
CA SER A 501 -28.49 15.83 12.19
C SER A 501 -28.77 14.95 13.41
N ASP A 502 -29.03 13.66 13.16
CA ASP A 502 -29.33 12.65 14.19
C ASP A 502 -28.53 11.40 13.86
N VAL A 503 -27.56 11.07 14.71
CA VAL A 503 -26.62 9.97 14.50
C VAL A 503 -27.34 8.62 14.54
N ASP A 504 -28.18 8.39 15.57
CA ASP A 504 -28.84 7.10 15.75
C ASP A 504 -29.82 6.82 14.59
N ALA A 505 -30.65 7.82 14.23
CA ALA A 505 -31.56 7.67 13.09
C ALA A 505 -30.83 7.47 11.76
N SER A 506 -29.69 8.16 11.56
CA SER A 506 -28.89 8.01 10.34
C SER A 506 -28.21 6.63 10.25
N ILE A 507 -27.75 6.08 11.38
CA ILE A 507 -27.20 4.72 11.45
C ILE A 507 -28.31 3.69 11.15
N ASP A 508 -29.49 3.86 11.71
CA ASP A 508 -30.61 2.94 11.46
C ASP A 508 -30.99 2.94 9.98
N GLU A 509 -31.08 4.11 9.33
CA GLU A 509 -31.32 4.24 7.90
C GLU A 509 -30.19 3.59 7.09
N PHE A 510 -28.92 3.85 7.42
CA PHE A 510 -27.78 3.24 6.77
C PHE A 510 -27.84 1.71 6.82
N LEU A 511 -28.07 1.13 8.01
CA LEU A 511 -28.14 -0.32 8.19
C LEU A 511 -29.29 -0.95 7.40
N ASP A 512 -30.46 -0.30 7.34
CA ASP A 512 -31.59 -0.78 6.54
C ASP A 512 -31.26 -0.78 5.03
N LYS A 513 -30.58 0.27 4.54
CA LYS A 513 -30.11 0.32 3.14
C LYS A 513 -29.03 -0.70 2.86
N ALA A 514 -28.07 -0.87 3.77
CA ALA A 514 -26.99 -1.85 3.63
C ALA A 514 -27.51 -3.29 3.58
N ARG A 515 -28.45 -3.65 4.47
CA ARG A 515 -29.13 -4.95 4.41
C ARG A 515 -29.90 -5.16 3.09
N THR A 516 -30.55 -4.12 2.59
CA THR A 516 -31.26 -4.18 1.30
C THR A 516 -30.28 -4.35 0.12
N ALA A 517 -29.06 -3.82 0.23
CA ALA A 517 -27.99 -3.95 -0.76
C ALA A 517 -27.25 -5.30 -0.70
N GLY A 518 -27.54 -6.15 0.31
CA GLY A 518 -26.96 -7.48 0.41
C GLY A 518 -25.93 -7.67 1.55
N MET A 519 -25.83 -6.72 2.49
CA MET A 519 -24.99 -6.84 3.70
C MET A 519 -25.40 -8.07 4.54
#